data_b904f2d62db4f468fa353e66d68f0cc4
#
_entry.id   b904f2d62db4f468fa353e66d68f0cc4
#
_cell.length_a   1.000
_cell.length_b   1.000
_cell.length_c   1.000
_cell.angle_alpha   90.00
_cell.angle_beta   90.00
_cell.angle_gamma   90.00
#
_symmetry.space_group_name_H-M   'P 1'
#
loop_
_entity.id
_entity.type
_entity.pdbx_description
1 polymer ?
#
loop_
_entity_poly.entity_id
_entity_poly.type
_entity_poly.pdbx_seq_one_letter_code
_entity_poly.pdbx_strand_id
1 'polypeptide(L)'
;GSGLRTVALGMQSILAGDASIVVAGGQESMSQAPHAAHLRNGQKMGDLSFVDTMIKDGLWCAFNGYHMGNTAENVARQWQLTREEQDQFAVASQNKAEDAQKAGRFKDEIVPVTIKTRKGEVIVSDDEYPKHGTTIESLGKLRPAFDKEGTVTAGNASGINDGASSVVLMT
;
A
#
# COMPACT_ATOMS: atom_id res chain seq x y z
N GLY A 1 10.74 -2.18 3.72
CA GLY A 1 11.38 -3.42 4.14
C GLY A 1 11.49 -3.63 5.65
N SER A 2 11.02 -2.66 6.48
CA SER A 2 11.15 -2.74 7.95
C SER A 2 10.38 -3.93 8.54
N GLY A 3 9.16 -4.19 8.09
CA GLY A 3 8.39 -5.35 8.54
C GLY A 3 9.10 -6.68 8.24
N LEU A 4 9.67 -6.84 7.05
CA LEU A 4 10.45 -8.03 6.72
C LEU A 4 11.77 -8.09 7.53
N ARG A 5 12.36 -6.93 7.87
CA ARG A 5 13.54 -6.88 8.74
C ARG A 5 13.25 -7.42 10.14
N THR A 6 12.03 -7.21 10.68
CA THR A 6 11.65 -7.76 11.99
C THR A 6 11.66 -9.30 11.99
N VAL A 7 11.32 -9.94 10.86
CA VAL A 7 11.42 -11.40 10.71
C VAL A 7 12.87 -11.86 10.82
N ALA A 8 13.81 -11.18 10.16
CA ALA A 8 15.23 -11.48 10.25
C ALA A 8 15.76 -11.28 11.68
N LEU A 9 15.35 -10.23 12.38
CA LEU A 9 15.73 -9.99 13.78
C LEU A 9 15.16 -11.07 14.71
N GLY A 10 13.91 -11.47 14.51
CA GLY A 10 13.30 -12.58 15.25
C GLY A 10 14.03 -13.89 15.07
N MET A 11 14.42 -14.21 13.83
CA MET A 11 15.26 -15.39 13.52
C MET A 11 16.60 -15.30 14.25
N GLN A 12 17.27 -14.14 14.23
CA GLN A 12 18.55 -13.95 14.94
C GLN A 12 18.41 -14.17 16.45
N SER A 13 17.32 -13.68 17.07
CA SER A 13 17.03 -13.88 18.49
C SER A 13 16.87 -15.38 18.83
N ILE A 14 16.18 -16.14 17.99
CA ILE A 14 16.01 -17.58 18.15
C ILE A 14 17.39 -18.30 18.00
N LEU A 15 18.17 -17.96 16.99
CA LEU A 15 19.49 -18.56 16.77
C LEU A 15 20.49 -18.25 17.88
N ALA A 16 20.39 -17.06 18.47
CA ALA A 16 21.22 -16.66 19.63
C ALA A 16 20.78 -17.33 20.95
N GLY A 17 19.63 -17.99 20.98
CA GLY A 17 19.07 -18.61 22.18
C GLY A 17 18.33 -17.63 23.12
N ASP A 18 18.10 -16.39 22.67
CA ASP A 18 17.40 -15.37 23.46
C ASP A 18 15.90 -15.63 23.55
N ALA A 19 15.32 -16.30 22.55
CA ALA A 19 13.90 -16.66 22.49
C ALA A 19 13.69 -17.97 21.74
N SER A 20 12.61 -18.69 22.10
CA SER A 20 12.15 -19.90 21.38
C SER A 20 11.01 -19.61 20.42
N ILE A 21 10.19 -18.60 20.73
CA ILE A 21 9.04 -18.19 19.92
C ILE A 21 9.10 -16.66 19.82
N VAL A 22 8.95 -16.13 18.61
CA VAL A 22 8.93 -14.69 18.32
C VAL A 22 7.75 -14.38 17.41
N VAL A 23 6.96 -13.37 17.76
CA VAL A 23 5.99 -12.77 16.84
C VAL A 23 6.66 -11.58 16.18
N ALA A 24 6.77 -11.61 14.86
CA ALA A 24 7.40 -10.56 14.06
C ALA A 24 6.44 -10.04 13.00
N GLY A 25 6.51 -8.76 12.69
CA GLY A 25 5.62 -8.19 11.70
C GLY A 25 5.83 -6.71 11.47
N GLY A 26 4.83 -6.08 10.86
CA GLY A 26 4.79 -4.64 10.61
C GLY A 26 3.37 -4.16 10.42
N GLN A 27 3.19 -2.87 10.58
CA GLN A 27 1.93 -2.18 10.32
C GLN A 27 2.19 -0.83 9.66
N GLU A 28 1.20 -0.35 8.93
CA GLU A 28 1.21 0.98 8.33
C GLU A 28 -0.20 1.56 8.35
N SER A 29 -0.32 2.84 8.72
CA SER A 29 -1.56 3.58 8.62
C SER A 29 -1.36 4.80 7.73
N MET A 30 -1.47 4.59 6.42
CA MET A 30 -1.28 5.65 5.43
C MET A 30 -2.36 6.72 5.53
N SER A 31 -3.58 6.33 5.89
CA SER A 31 -4.70 7.27 6.06
C SER A 31 -4.53 8.23 7.24
N GLN A 32 -3.67 7.90 8.21
CA GLN A 32 -3.38 8.71 9.40
C GLN A 32 -2.02 9.41 9.32
N ALA A 33 -1.31 9.33 8.20
CA ALA A 33 -0.03 9.99 8.03
C ALA A 33 -0.19 11.52 8.14
N PRO A 34 0.53 12.19 9.05
CA PRO A 34 0.39 13.62 9.25
C PRO A 34 1.07 14.43 8.15
N HIS A 35 0.68 15.70 8.05
CA HIS A 35 1.47 16.69 7.34
C HIS A 35 2.36 17.43 8.33
N ALA A 36 3.62 17.65 7.98
CA ALA A 36 4.63 18.28 8.82
C ALA A 36 5.16 19.58 8.21
N ALA A 37 5.54 20.51 9.08
CA ALA A 37 6.20 21.76 8.70
C ALA A 37 7.46 22.01 9.53
N HIS A 38 8.49 22.58 8.90
CA HIS A 38 9.73 22.97 9.57
C HIS A 38 9.59 24.34 10.21
N LEU A 39 9.16 24.37 11.48
CA LEU A 39 8.86 25.60 12.22
C LEU A 39 9.87 25.94 13.33
N ARG A 40 10.89 25.13 13.54
CA ARG A 40 11.83 25.32 14.67
C ARG A 40 12.49 26.71 14.69
N ASN A 41 12.81 27.24 13.53
CA ASN A 41 13.42 28.56 13.40
C ASN A 41 12.38 29.69 13.14
N GLY A 42 11.08 29.37 13.24
CA GLY A 42 10.00 30.28 12.95
C GLY A 42 9.81 30.56 11.45
N GLN A 43 8.73 31.25 11.13
CA GLN A 43 8.42 31.78 9.80
C GLN A 43 8.30 33.28 9.90
N LYS A 44 9.31 34.02 9.39
CA LYS A 44 9.36 35.49 9.52
C LYS A 44 8.46 36.21 8.53
N MET A 45 8.33 35.71 7.30
CA MET A 45 7.54 36.32 6.21
C MET A 45 7.31 35.27 5.12
N GLY A 46 6.16 35.38 4.41
CA GLY A 46 5.76 34.51 3.30
C GLY A 46 4.92 33.32 3.74
N ASP A 47 4.61 32.44 2.76
CA ASP A 47 3.75 31.30 2.96
C ASP A 47 4.41 30.17 3.74
N LEU A 48 3.60 29.35 4.41
CA LEU A 48 4.03 28.14 5.08
C LEU A 48 3.63 26.93 4.23
N SER A 49 4.60 26.07 3.94
CA SER A 49 4.38 24.82 3.23
C SER A 49 4.38 23.64 4.20
N PHE A 50 3.37 22.77 4.07
CA PHE A 50 3.31 21.49 4.77
C PHE A 50 3.76 20.36 3.85
N VAL A 51 4.52 19.42 4.41
CA VAL A 51 4.99 18.23 3.71
C VAL A 51 4.09 17.06 4.07
N ASP A 52 3.56 16.38 3.08
CA ASP A 52 2.87 15.10 3.26
C ASP A 52 3.90 14.02 3.63
N THR A 53 3.85 13.54 4.87
CA THR A 53 4.82 12.55 5.38
C THR A 53 4.61 11.18 4.77
N MET A 54 3.40 10.82 4.33
CA MET A 54 3.15 9.59 3.59
C MET A 54 3.98 9.55 2.30
N ILE A 55 3.97 10.65 1.54
CA ILE A 55 4.78 10.77 0.33
C ILE A 55 6.26 10.83 0.69
N LYS A 56 6.63 11.76 1.57
CA LYS A 56 8.04 12.07 1.87
C LYS A 56 8.81 10.89 2.44
N ASP A 57 8.20 10.14 3.37
CA ASP A 57 8.86 9.08 4.12
C ASP A 57 8.54 7.68 3.57
N GLY A 58 7.37 7.49 2.93
CA GLY A 58 6.91 6.20 2.43
C GLY A 58 7.02 6.00 0.92
N LEU A 59 6.70 7.02 0.13
CA LEU A 59 6.51 6.89 -1.33
C LEU A 59 7.56 7.64 -2.15
N TRP A 60 8.57 8.23 -1.52
CA TRP A 60 9.63 8.99 -2.16
C TRP A 60 10.95 8.23 -2.16
N CYS A 61 11.59 8.11 -3.33
CA CYS A 61 12.92 7.53 -3.41
C CYS A 61 13.96 8.54 -2.88
N ALA A 62 14.53 8.24 -1.71
CA ALA A 62 15.54 9.09 -1.09
C ALA A 62 16.85 9.17 -1.89
N PHE A 63 17.15 8.16 -2.71
CA PHE A 63 18.37 8.11 -3.53
C PHE A 63 18.24 8.93 -4.81
N ASN A 64 17.09 8.87 -5.47
CA ASN A 64 16.88 9.45 -6.80
C ASN A 64 16.01 10.72 -6.79
N GLY A 65 15.37 11.04 -5.67
CA GLY A 65 14.62 12.27 -5.50
C GLY A 65 13.28 12.34 -6.27
N TYR A 66 12.61 11.20 -6.47
CA TYR A 66 11.31 11.13 -7.15
C TYR A 66 10.36 10.14 -6.48
N HIS A 67 9.07 10.25 -6.83
CA HIS A 67 8.00 9.37 -6.32
C HIS A 67 8.16 7.93 -6.84
N MET A 68 7.70 6.94 -6.05
CA MET A 68 7.73 5.52 -6.43
C MET A 68 6.97 5.24 -7.74
N GLY A 69 5.96 6.03 -8.08
CA GLY A 69 5.30 5.96 -9.38
C GLY A 69 6.25 6.25 -10.56
N ASN A 70 7.19 7.18 -10.39
CA ASN A 70 8.25 7.42 -11.39
C ASN A 70 9.23 6.24 -11.47
N THR A 71 9.47 5.54 -10.36
CA THR A 71 10.23 4.27 -10.38
C THR A 71 9.51 3.23 -11.24
N ALA A 72 8.20 3.10 -11.11
CA ALA A 72 7.39 2.22 -11.95
C ALA A 72 7.47 2.60 -13.44
N GLU A 73 7.41 3.90 -13.76
CA GLU A 73 7.62 4.38 -15.14
C GLU A 73 9.02 4.04 -15.67
N ASN A 74 10.06 4.14 -14.83
CA ASN A 74 11.42 3.76 -15.21
C ASN A 74 11.52 2.26 -15.53
N VAL A 75 10.87 1.41 -14.72
CA VAL A 75 10.79 -0.04 -14.99
C VAL A 75 10.02 -0.31 -16.28
N ALA A 76 8.88 0.35 -16.49
CA ALA A 76 8.09 0.20 -17.71
C ALA A 76 8.91 0.54 -18.96
N ARG A 77 9.66 1.65 -18.93
CA ARG A 77 10.55 2.05 -20.05
C ARG A 77 11.69 1.06 -20.24
N GLN A 78 12.37 0.64 -19.19
CA GLN A 78 13.50 -0.27 -19.27
C GLN A 78 13.12 -1.62 -19.86
N TRP A 79 11.97 -2.16 -19.47
CA TRP A 79 11.47 -3.47 -19.88
C TRP A 79 10.45 -3.40 -21.01
N GLN A 80 10.20 -2.18 -21.54
CA GLN A 80 9.24 -1.94 -22.64
C GLN A 80 7.83 -2.48 -22.34
N LEU A 81 7.40 -2.36 -21.08
CA LEU A 81 6.05 -2.76 -20.66
C LEU A 81 5.05 -1.71 -21.14
N THR A 82 4.12 -2.13 -21.97
CA THR A 82 3.09 -1.23 -22.51
C THR A 82 2.02 -0.90 -21.48
N ARG A 83 1.31 0.18 -21.69
CA ARG A 83 0.12 0.54 -20.92
C ARG A 83 -0.93 -0.57 -20.95
N GLU A 84 -1.14 -1.15 -22.10
CA GLU A 84 -2.11 -2.22 -22.30
C GLU A 84 -1.78 -3.48 -21.49
N GLU A 85 -0.53 -3.92 -21.50
CA GLU A 85 -0.08 -5.06 -20.69
C GLU A 85 -0.28 -4.82 -19.19
N GLN A 86 0.03 -3.62 -18.70
CA GLN A 86 -0.18 -3.22 -17.31
C GLN A 86 -1.67 -3.21 -16.94
N ASP A 87 -2.52 -2.67 -17.80
CA ASP A 87 -3.96 -2.64 -17.59
C ASP A 87 -4.57 -4.05 -17.67
N GLN A 88 -4.13 -4.92 -18.58
CA GLN A 88 -4.54 -6.33 -18.64
C GLN A 88 -4.20 -7.08 -17.37
N PHE A 89 -2.98 -6.89 -16.84
CA PHE A 89 -2.58 -7.48 -15.58
C PHE A 89 -3.46 -6.99 -14.41
N ALA A 90 -3.74 -5.69 -14.35
CA ALA A 90 -4.60 -5.10 -13.33
C ALA A 90 -6.04 -5.63 -13.40
N VAL A 91 -6.62 -5.71 -14.59
CA VAL A 91 -7.96 -6.32 -14.81
C VAL A 91 -7.98 -7.77 -14.35
N ALA A 92 -6.99 -8.56 -14.75
CA ALA A 92 -6.91 -9.96 -14.36
C ALA A 92 -6.81 -10.12 -12.83
N SER A 93 -6.04 -9.24 -12.17
CA SER A 93 -5.91 -9.22 -10.71
C SER A 93 -7.23 -8.87 -10.02
N GLN A 94 -7.91 -7.83 -10.47
CA GLN A 94 -9.21 -7.42 -9.91
C GLN A 94 -10.28 -8.52 -10.10
N ASN A 95 -10.37 -9.11 -11.28
CA ASN A 95 -11.34 -10.17 -11.56
C ASN A 95 -11.07 -11.42 -10.72
N LYS A 96 -9.81 -11.81 -10.52
CA LYS A 96 -9.46 -12.93 -9.62
C LYS A 96 -9.90 -12.66 -8.18
N ALA A 97 -9.70 -11.43 -7.68
CA ALA A 97 -10.12 -11.04 -6.35
C ALA A 97 -11.66 -11.06 -6.22
N GLU A 98 -12.36 -10.51 -7.20
CA GLU A 98 -13.83 -10.53 -7.28
C GLU A 98 -14.39 -11.95 -7.26
N ASP A 99 -13.86 -12.83 -8.10
CA ASP A 99 -14.27 -14.24 -8.16
C ASP A 99 -14.02 -14.98 -6.86
N ALA A 100 -12.88 -14.73 -6.22
CA ALA A 100 -12.55 -15.30 -4.93
C ALA A 100 -13.49 -14.82 -3.80
N GLN A 101 -13.81 -13.52 -3.78
CA GLN A 101 -14.79 -12.97 -2.84
C GLN A 101 -16.19 -13.57 -3.07
N LYS A 102 -16.67 -13.61 -4.32
CA LYS A 102 -17.97 -14.19 -4.66
C LYS A 102 -18.06 -15.68 -4.31
N ALA A 103 -16.97 -16.41 -4.47
CA ALA A 103 -16.86 -17.81 -4.09
C ALA A 103 -16.68 -18.03 -2.57
N GLY A 104 -16.58 -16.96 -1.77
CA GLY A 104 -16.41 -17.03 -0.32
C GLY A 104 -15.08 -17.61 0.13
N ARG A 105 -14.02 -17.54 -0.70
CA ARG A 105 -12.72 -18.17 -0.43
C ARG A 105 -12.00 -17.58 0.80
N PHE A 106 -12.31 -16.34 1.17
CA PHE A 106 -11.70 -15.66 2.31
C PHE A 106 -12.54 -15.72 3.60
N LYS A 107 -13.72 -16.37 3.53
CA LYS A 107 -14.70 -16.35 4.64
C LYS A 107 -14.14 -16.90 5.95
N ASP A 108 -13.30 -17.94 5.86
CA ASP A 108 -12.72 -18.59 7.06
C ASP A 108 -11.51 -17.82 7.62
N GLU A 109 -10.97 -16.86 6.86
CA GLU A 109 -9.80 -16.05 7.24
C GLU A 109 -10.19 -14.68 7.81
N ILE A 110 -11.38 -14.18 7.44
CA ILE A 110 -11.84 -12.86 7.86
C ILE A 110 -12.39 -12.89 9.27
N VAL A 111 -11.83 -12.06 10.15
CA VAL A 111 -12.33 -11.81 11.50
C VAL A 111 -13.10 -10.49 11.50
N PRO A 112 -14.43 -10.49 11.67
CA PRO A 112 -15.21 -9.26 11.69
C PRO A 112 -14.79 -8.33 12.82
N VAL A 113 -14.73 -7.03 12.54
CA VAL A 113 -14.42 -5.99 13.52
C VAL A 113 -15.66 -5.16 13.80
N THR A 114 -16.07 -5.09 15.08
CA THR A 114 -17.21 -4.27 15.50
C THR A 114 -16.74 -2.87 15.89
N ILE A 115 -17.23 -1.86 15.19
CA ILE A 115 -16.95 -0.45 15.45
C ILE A 115 -18.16 0.18 16.15
N LYS A 116 -17.95 0.73 17.36
CA LYS A 116 -18.97 1.48 18.08
C LYS A 116 -19.05 2.90 17.53
N THR A 117 -20.21 3.29 17.06
CA THR A 117 -20.49 4.64 16.57
C THR A 117 -21.60 5.29 17.41
N ARG A 118 -21.80 6.61 17.23
CA ARG A 118 -22.92 7.32 17.89
C ARG A 118 -24.30 6.82 17.45
N LYS A 119 -24.40 6.14 16.30
CA LYS A 119 -25.64 5.62 15.73
C LYS A 119 -25.85 4.12 16.00
N GLY A 120 -24.93 3.47 16.73
CA GLY A 120 -24.94 2.06 16.99
C GLY A 120 -23.63 1.37 16.58
N GLU A 121 -23.65 0.05 16.54
CA GLU A 121 -22.51 -0.78 16.16
C GLU A 121 -22.53 -1.02 14.64
N VAL A 122 -21.36 -0.96 14.02
CA VAL A 122 -21.13 -1.30 12.62
C VAL A 122 -20.14 -2.46 12.59
N ILE A 123 -20.48 -3.52 11.88
CA ILE A 123 -19.60 -4.68 11.70
C ILE A 123 -18.90 -4.51 10.35
N VAL A 124 -17.55 -4.51 10.37
CA VAL A 124 -16.71 -4.50 9.17
C VAL A 124 -16.19 -5.91 8.98
N SER A 125 -16.61 -6.55 7.89
CA SER A 125 -16.27 -7.93 7.52
C SER A 125 -15.89 -8.10 6.05
N ASP A 126 -16.11 -7.07 5.24
CA ASP A 126 -15.85 -7.13 3.81
C ASP A 126 -14.59 -6.34 3.46
N ASP A 127 -13.77 -6.90 2.57
CA ASP A 127 -12.68 -6.16 1.94
C ASP A 127 -13.28 -5.26 0.84
N GLU A 128 -13.30 -3.97 1.09
CA GLU A 128 -13.89 -2.95 0.21
C GLU A 128 -12.96 -2.50 -0.92
N TYR A 129 -11.69 -2.91 -0.87
CA TYR A 129 -10.68 -2.41 -1.81
C TYR A 129 -10.83 -2.97 -3.24
N PRO A 130 -11.13 -4.26 -3.48
CA PRO A 130 -11.31 -4.78 -4.83
C PRO A 130 -12.41 -4.05 -5.58
N LYS A 131 -12.13 -3.66 -6.83
CA LYS A 131 -13.07 -2.94 -7.70
C LYS A 131 -13.79 -3.94 -8.61
N HIS A 132 -14.95 -4.41 -8.17
CA HIS A 132 -15.78 -5.34 -8.92
C HIS A 132 -16.20 -4.75 -10.28
N GLY A 133 -16.24 -5.59 -11.30
CA GLY A 133 -16.60 -5.19 -12.65
C GLY A 133 -15.52 -4.36 -13.37
N THR A 134 -14.26 -4.45 -12.95
CA THR A 134 -13.14 -3.79 -13.64
C THR A 134 -12.94 -4.38 -15.03
N THR A 135 -12.89 -3.53 -16.06
CA THR A 135 -12.68 -3.90 -17.46
C THR A 135 -11.50 -3.11 -18.06
N ILE A 136 -10.97 -3.62 -19.16
CA ILE A 136 -9.90 -2.95 -19.90
C ILE A 136 -10.34 -1.56 -20.40
N GLU A 137 -11.60 -1.43 -20.81
CA GLU A 137 -12.19 -0.17 -21.27
C GLU A 137 -12.29 0.85 -20.13
N SER A 138 -12.56 0.39 -18.90
CA SER A 138 -12.62 1.26 -17.73
C SER A 138 -11.24 1.80 -17.36
N LEU A 139 -10.22 0.95 -17.38
CA LEU A 139 -8.84 1.33 -17.10
C LEU A 139 -8.25 2.20 -18.21
N GLY A 140 -8.54 1.91 -19.48
CA GLY A 140 -8.05 2.66 -20.63
C GLY A 140 -8.44 4.15 -20.63
N LYS A 141 -9.49 4.53 -19.91
CA LYS A 141 -9.92 5.93 -19.75
C LYS A 141 -9.10 6.72 -18.73
N LEU A 142 -8.31 6.05 -17.90
CA LEU A 142 -7.54 6.68 -16.85
C LEU A 142 -6.28 7.37 -17.42
N ARG A 143 -5.99 8.55 -16.89
CA ARG A 143 -4.81 9.31 -17.29
C ARG A 143 -3.58 8.82 -16.52
N PRO A 144 -2.39 8.89 -17.12
CA PRO A 144 -1.14 8.69 -16.39
C PRO A 144 -1.04 9.63 -15.18
N ALA A 145 -0.55 9.11 -14.05
CA ALA A 145 -0.54 9.81 -12.77
C ALA A 145 0.81 10.49 -12.46
N PHE A 146 1.92 10.00 -12.98
CA PHE A 146 3.27 10.41 -12.58
C PHE A 146 4.09 11.04 -13.72
N ASP A 147 3.78 10.71 -14.94
CA ASP A 147 4.42 11.25 -16.16
C ASP A 147 3.33 11.47 -17.21
N LYS A 148 3.33 12.61 -17.91
CA LYS A 148 2.32 12.92 -18.93
C LYS A 148 2.30 11.91 -20.07
N GLU A 149 3.47 11.40 -20.44
CA GLU A 149 3.66 10.37 -21.46
C GLU A 149 3.81 8.96 -20.85
N GLY A 150 3.41 8.82 -19.59
CA GLY A 150 3.59 7.59 -18.82
C GLY A 150 2.48 6.56 -19.03
N THR A 151 2.66 5.43 -18.35
CA THR A 151 1.79 4.26 -18.43
C THR A 151 1.10 3.92 -17.12
N VAL A 152 1.63 4.43 -15.98
CA VAL A 152 1.14 4.15 -14.63
C VAL A 152 -0.05 5.04 -14.30
N THR A 153 -1.17 4.42 -13.92
CA THR A 153 -2.42 5.10 -13.60
C THR A 153 -2.94 4.67 -12.22
N ALA A 154 -3.97 5.33 -11.72
CA ALA A 154 -4.66 4.91 -10.51
C ALA A 154 -5.31 3.52 -10.60
N GLY A 155 -5.51 2.98 -11.80
CA GLY A 155 -6.12 1.65 -12.02
C GLY A 155 -5.11 0.51 -12.09
N ASN A 156 -3.84 0.79 -12.38
CA ASN A 156 -2.78 -0.21 -12.49
C ASN A 156 -1.63 -0.01 -11.49
N ALA A 157 -1.83 0.85 -10.47
CA ALA A 157 -0.92 1.08 -9.36
C ALA A 157 -1.51 0.59 -8.04
N SER A 158 -0.65 0.40 -7.03
CA SER A 158 -1.07 0.12 -5.66
C SER A 158 -1.91 1.26 -5.10
N GLY A 159 -2.92 0.92 -4.30
CA GLY A 159 -3.67 1.90 -3.54
C GLY A 159 -2.94 2.40 -2.29
N ILE A 160 -3.52 3.42 -1.68
CA ILE A 160 -3.15 3.91 -0.35
C ILE A 160 -3.99 3.13 0.65
N ASN A 161 -3.35 2.21 1.39
CA ASN A 161 -4.04 1.28 2.28
C ASN A 161 -3.45 1.33 3.69
N ASP A 162 -4.33 1.18 4.68
CA ASP A 162 -3.94 0.81 6.03
C ASP A 162 -3.81 -0.70 6.11
N GLY A 163 -2.84 -1.20 6.85
CA GLY A 163 -2.65 -2.63 6.98
C GLY A 163 -1.65 -3.04 8.03
N ALA A 164 -1.76 -4.29 8.45
CA ALA A 164 -0.80 -4.93 9.34
C ALA A 164 -0.66 -6.41 8.98
N SER A 165 0.50 -6.96 9.25
CA SER A 165 0.76 -8.39 9.06
C SER A 165 1.75 -8.88 10.11
N SER A 166 1.55 -10.08 10.60
CA SER A 166 2.45 -10.71 11.55
C SER A 166 2.64 -12.20 11.24
N VAL A 167 3.80 -12.72 11.62
CA VAL A 167 4.14 -14.13 11.53
C VAL A 167 4.70 -14.61 12.86
N VAL A 168 4.49 -15.90 13.16
CA VAL A 168 5.11 -16.57 14.30
C VAL A 168 6.35 -17.31 13.82
N LEU A 169 7.49 -17.03 14.45
CA LEU A 169 8.75 -17.71 14.24
C LEU A 169 9.03 -18.60 15.44
N MET A 170 9.45 -19.83 15.20
CA MET A 170 9.74 -20.78 16.27
C MET A 170 10.76 -21.83 15.81
N THR A 171 11.39 -22.51 16.78
CA THR A 171 12.30 -23.67 16.55
C THR A 171 11.51 -24.90 16.17
#